data_4de1cd511ca17c5813a1eefdfe1118b5
#
_entry.id   4de1cd511ca17c5813a1eefdfe1118b5
#
_cell.length_a   1.000
_cell.length_b   1.000
_cell.length_c   1.000
_cell.angle_alpha   90.00
_cell.angle_beta   90.00
_cell.angle_gamma   90.00
#
_symmetry.space_group_name_H-M   'P 1'
#
loop_
_entity.id
_entity.type
_entity.pdbx_description
1 polymer ?
#
loop_
_entity_poly.entity_id
_entity_poly.type
_entity_poly.pdbx_seq_one_letter_code
_entity_poly.pdbx_strand_id
1 'polypeptide(L)'
;IQCTERDEFSYQEMIAHLPINSHPNPRRVLVIGGGDGGVLREIVKHDMVEEAVLCDIDEAVPRVSKQYLPRMAEGLSHPKSRVIIGDGFAFLKDPQNQGSFDVIITDSSDPDGPAEVLFQKPYFELLKGALRPGGHISTQAESMWLHLQLIRSLTQSTKELFPVADYAYTMIPTYP
;
A
#
# COMPACT_ATOMS: atom_id res chain seq x y z
N ILE A 1 9.89 -1.91 -17.19
CA ILE A 1 10.70 -1.66 -15.97
C ILE A 1 9.73 -1.26 -14.89
N GLN A 2 9.68 -1.99 -13.80
CA GLN A 2 8.71 -1.76 -12.72
C GLN A 2 9.11 -0.58 -11.81
N CYS A 3 10.38 -0.48 -11.47
CA CYS A 3 10.90 0.65 -10.70
C CYS A 3 12.40 0.87 -10.96
N THR A 4 12.87 2.06 -10.66
CA THR A 4 14.30 2.39 -10.63
C THR A 4 14.60 3.25 -9.41
N GLU A 5 15.80 3.15 -8.85
CA GLU A 5 16.24 4.00 -7.73
C GLU A 5 16.27 5.50 -8.09
N ARG A 6 16.11 5.84 -9.36
CA ARG A 6 16.19 7.21 -9.86
C ARG A 6 14.87 7.98 -9.66
N ASP A 7 13.73 7.32 -9.79
CA ASP A 7 12.42 7.98 -9.82
C ASP A 7 11.33 7.27 -8.98
N GLU A 8 11.69 6.21 -8.26
CA GLU A 8 10.76 5.46 -7.40
C GLU A 8 10.08 6.35 -6.33
N PHE A 9 10.78 7.40 -5.90
CA PHE A 9 10.25 8.33 -4.90
C PHE A 9 8.93 8.97 -5.33
N SER A 10 8.74 9.24 -6.63
CA SER A 10 7.50 9.84 -7.14
C SER A 10 6.26 9.02 -6.78
N TYR A 11 6.35 7.70 -6.88
CA TYR A 11 5.28 6.79 -6.52
C TYR A 11 5.23 6.53 -5.01
N GLN A 12 6.36 6.15 -4.43
CA GLN A 12 6.40 5.67 -3.04
C GLN A 12 6.09 6.77 -2.03
N GLU A 13 6.53 8.01 -2.29
CA GLU A 13 6.15 9.16 -1.47
C GLU A 13 4.65 9.46 -1.58
N MET A 14 4.08 9.46 -2.77
CA MET A 14 2.66 9.76 -2.95
C MET A 14 1.76 8.73 -2.30
N ILE A 15 2.01 7.44 -2.51
CA ILE A 15 1.17 6.39 -1.95
C ILE A 15 1.26 6.31 -0.42
N ALA A 16 2.42 6.66 0.16
CA ALA A 16 2.66 6.63 1.60
C ALA A 16 2.22 7.92 2.30
N HIS A 17 2.69 9.08 1.83
CA HIS A 17 2.52 10.33 2.58
C HIS A 17 1.11 10.90 2.50
N LEU A 18 0.38 10.70 1.41
CA LEU A 18 -1.00 11.20 1.31
C LEU A 18 -1.91 10.66 2.41
N PRO A 19 -2.07 9.33 2.59
CA PRO A 19 -2.95 8.81 3.63
C PRO A 19 -2.41 9.09 5.04
N ILE A 20 -1.09 9.06 5.26
CA ILE A 20 -0.49 9.28 6.57
C ILE A 20 -0.68 10.74 7.00
N ASN A 21 -0.39 11.71 6.14
CA ASN A 21 -0.53 13.13 6.47
C ASN A 21 -1.99 13.60 6.59
N SER A 22 -2.93 12.90 5.98
CA SER A 22 -4.36 13.20 6.11
C SER A 22 -4.97 12.60 7.38
N HIS A 23 -4.33 11.62 8.02
CA HIS A 23 -4.81 11.01 9.25
C HIS A 23 -4.30 11.79 10.48
N PRO A 24 -5.16 12.09 11.47
CA PRO A 24 -4.75 12.92 12.62
C PRO A 24 -3.74 12.27 13.55
N ASN A 25 -3.67 10.93 13.59
CA ASN A 25 -2.78 10.20 14.51
C ASN A 25 -2.45 8.79 13.93
N PRO A 26 -1.62 8.68 12.86
CA PRO A 26 -1.32 7.42 12.17
C PRO A 26 -0.25 6.64 12.93
N ARG A 27 -0.63 5.85 13.93
CA ARG A 27 0.30 5.07 14.77
C ARG A 27 0.67 3.72 14.17
N ARG A 28 -0.33 3.02 13.62
CA ARG A 28 -0.13 1.68 13.09
C ARG A 28 -0.54 1.61 11.62
N VAL A 29 0.42 1.34 10.77
CA VAL A 29 0.26 1.35 9.31
C VAL A 29 0.50 -0.05 8.76
N LEU A 30 -0.37 -0.49 7.83
CA LEU A 30 -0.21 -1.76 7.09
C LEU A 30 0.11 -1.46 5.63
N VAL A 31 1.02 -2.24 5.07
CA VAL A 31 1.29 -2.31 3.63
C VAL A 31 0.97 -3.73 3.15
N ILE A 32 0.10 -3.87 2.18
CA ILE A 32 -0.16 -5.12 1.45
C ILE A 32 0.59 -5.07 0.13
N GLY A 33 1.52 -6.01 -0.09
CA GLY A 33 2.52 -5.94 -1.15
C GLY A 33 3.69 -5.06 -0.75
N GLY A 34 4.32 -4.40 -1.71
CA GLY A 34 5.42 -3.47 -1.46
C GLY A 34 6.70 -4.09 -0.90
N GLY A 35 6.93 -5.37 -1.23
CA GLY A 35 8.07 -6.14 -0.74
C GLY A 35 9.44 -5.57 -1.10
N ASP A 36 9.51 -4.59 -2.00
CA ASP A 36 10.74 -3.83 -2.27
C ASP A 36 11.19 -2.96 -1.09
N GLY A 37 10.25 -2.60 -0.18
CA GLY A 37 10.52 -1.85 1.04
C GLY A 37 10.48 -0.34 0.88
N GLY A 38 10.25 0.20 -0.32
CA GLY A 38 10.27 1.63 -0.56
C GLY A 38 9.12 2.37 0.12
N VAL A 39 7.90 1.84 0.02
CA VAL A 39 6.74 2.39 0.73
C VAL A 39 6.97 2.32 2.24
N LEU A 40 7.50 1.21 2.74
CA LEU A 40 7.81 1.05 4.15
C LEU A 40 8.86 2.07 4.63
N ARG A 41 9.89 2.35 3.81
CA ARG A 41 10.89 3.38 4.05
C ARG A 41 10.24 4.77 4.24
N GLU A 42 9.27 5.11 3.41
CA GLU A 42 8.57 6.40 3.52
C GLU A 42 7.69 6.46 4.78
N ILE A 43 7.00 5.38 5.13
CA ILE A 43 6.16 5.30 6.32
C ILE A 43 6.96 5.53 7.60
N VAL A 44 8.12 4.89 7.74
CA VAL A 44 8.91 4.95 8.98
C VAL A 44 9.58 6.30 9.24
N LYS A 45 9.60 7.21 8.26
CA LYS A 45 10.03 8.61 8.42
C LYS A 45 9.08 9.43 9.30
N HIS A 46 7.83 8.99 9.44
CA HIS A 46 6.85 9.70 10.27
C HIS A 46 7.05 9.36 11.75
N ASP A 47 7.31 10.38 12.56
CA ASP A 47 7.56 10.20 14.01
C ASP A 47 6.36 9.60 14.72
N MET A 48 5.14 9.94 14.29
CA MET A 48 3.89 9.44 14.88
C MET A 48 3.64 7.96 14.61
N VAL A 49 4.26 7.38 13.57
CA VAL A 49 4.13 5.95 13.30
C VAL A 49 4.97 5.16 14.30
N GLU A 50 4.30 4.27 15.02
CA GLU A 50 4.90 3.38 16.03
C GLU A 50 5.23 2.01 15.45
N GLU A 51 4.36 1.49 14.57
CA GLU A 51 4.54 0.20 13.90
C GLU A 51 4.11 0.30 12.43
N ALA A 52 4.97 -0.20 11.54
CA ALA A 52 4.72 -0.36 10.12
C ALA A 52 4.79 -1.85 9.78
N VAL A 53 3.65 -2.46 9.45
CA VAL A 53 3.54 -3.87 9.09
C VAL A 53 3.50 -4.00 7.58
N LEU A 54 4.33 -4.87 7.00
CA LEU A 54 4.28 -5.23 5.60
C LEU A 54 3.87 -6.70 5.48
N CYS A 55 2.90 -6.98 4.61
CA CYS A 55 2.48 -8.32 4.27
C CYS A 55 2.63 -8.54 2.77
N ASP A 56 3.64 -9.30 2.36
CA ASP A 56 3.90 -9.65 0.96
C ASP A 56 3.84 -11.16 0.76
N ILE A 57 3.29 -11.58 -0.36
CA ILE A 57 3.12 -13.01 -0.66
C ILE A 57 4.43 -13.67 -1.10
N ASP A 58 5.36 -12.91 -1.66
CA ASP A 58 6.59 -13.43 -2.25
C ASP A 58 7.83 -13.10 -1.42
N GLU A 59 8.38 -14.09 -0.71
CA GLU A 59 9.62 -13.98 0.04
C GLU A 59 10.82 -13.55 -0.82
N ALA A 60 10.81 -13.86 -2.10
CA ALA A 60 11.91 -13.51 -2.99
C ALA A 60 12.04 -12.00 -3.19
N VAL A 61 10.92 -11.27 -3.19
CA VAL A 61 10.93 -9.82 -3.44
C VAL A 61 11.74 -9.08 -2.38
N PRO A 62 11.46 -9.17 -1.08
CA PRO A 62 12.29 -8.52 -0.05
C PRO A 62 13.77 -8.96 -0.09
N ARG A 63 14.03 -10.22 -0.37
CA ARG A 63 15.40 -10.75 -0.43
C ARG A 63 16.20 -10.16 -1.60
N VAL A 64 15.58 -10.12 -2.78
CA VAL A 64 16.22 -9.58 -3.99
C VAL A 64 16.39 -8.06 -3.87
N SER A 65 15.41 -7.36 -3.31
CA SER A 65 15.46 -5.91 -3.12
C SER A 65 16.58 -5.50 -2.15
N LYS A 66 16.80 -6.24 -1.07
CA LYS A 66 17.93 -6.00 -0.17
C LYS A 66 19.29 -6.13 -0.88
N GLN A 67 19.38 -6.99 -1.89
CA GLN A 67 20.62 -7.21 -2.63
C GLN A 67 20.86 -6.17 -3.73
N TYR A 68 19.82 -5.79 -4.48
CA TYR A 68 19.96 -5.03 -5.71
C TYR A 68 19.38 -3.60 -5.63
N LEU A 69 18.52 -3.32 -4.65
CA LEU A 69 17.87 -2.03 -4.42
C LEU A 69 18.02 -1.62 -2.95
N PRO A 70 19.26 -1.54 -2.42
CA PRO A 70 19.51 -1.40 -1.00
C PRO A 70 18.89 -0.14 -0.37
N ARG A 71 18.86 0.98 -1.12
CA ARG A 71 18.25 2.22 -0.62
C ARG A 71 16.74 2.11 -0.45
N MET A 72 16.08 1.40 -1.36
CA MET A 72 14.65 1.14 -1.30
C MET A 72 14.35 0.18 -0.15
N ALA A 73 15.13 -0.88 -0.01
CA ALA A 73 14.96 -1.93 0.98
C ALA A 73 15.34 -1.52 2.43
N GLU A 74 15.84 -0.32 2.68
CA GLU A 74 16.14 0.15 4.03
C GLU A 74 14.95 0.05 4.96
N GLY A 75 13.75 0.35 4.46
CA GLY A 75 12.50 0.24 5.22
C GLY A 75 12.24 -1.14 5.80
N LEU A 76 12.69 -2.21 5.14
CA LEU A 76 12.48 -3.60 5.59
C LEU A 76 13.24 -3.96 6.88
N SER A 77 14.27 -3.22 7.23
CA SER A 77 15.14 -3.47 8.39
C SER A 77 15.00 -2.42 9.48
N HIS A 78 14.09 -1.48 9.33
CA HIS A 78 13.88 -0.41 10.31
C HIS A 78 13.24 -0.95 11.61
N PRO A 79 13.60 -0.43 12.81
CA PRO A 79 13.05 -0.92 14.08
C PRO A 79 11.52 -0.86 14.22
N LYS A 80 10.87 0.08 13.54
CA LYS A 80 9.39 0.18 13.49
C LYS A 80 8.76 -0.83 12.52
N SER A 81 9.54 -1.50 11.69
CA SER A 81 9.05 -2.35 10.60
C SER A 81 8.91 -3.80 11.03
N ARG A 82 7.79 -4.41 10.63
CA ARG A 82 7.52 -5.84 10.78
C ARG A 82 7.14 -6.42 9.43
N VAL A 83 7.96 -7.31 8.89
CA VAL A 83 7.73 -7.97 7.61
C VAL A 83 7.13 -9.35 7.84
N ILE A 84 6.04 -9.64 7.15
CA ILE A 84 5.30 -10.91 7.19
C ILE A 84 5.21 -11.43 5.76
N ILE A 85 5.65 -12.66 5.54
CA ILE A 85 5.48 -13.34 4.26
C ILE A 85 4.19 -14.15 4.32
N GLY A 86 3.23 -13.81 3.46
CA GLY A 86 1.93 -14.46 3.43
C GLY A 86 0.90 -13.78 2.54
N ASP A 87 -0.24 -14.43 2.42
CA ASP A 87 -1.38 -13.92 1.65
C ASP A 87 -2.07 -12.76 2.39
N GLY A 88 -2.15 -11.60 1.73
CA GLY A 88 -2.80 -10.39 2.24
C GLY A 88 -4.29 -10.60 2.58
N PHE A 89 -5.01 -11.41 1.81
CA PHE A 89 -6.41 -11.74 2.13
C PHE A 89 -6.54 -12.54 3.42
N ALA A 90 -5.68 -13.54 3.60
CA ALA A 90 -5.67 -14.33 4.83
C ALA A 90 -5.29 -13.44 6.03
N PHE A 91 -4.31 -12.56 5.85
CA PHE A 91 -3.88 -11.60 6.86
C PHE A 91 -5.02 -10.65 7.27
N LEU A 92 -5.74 -10.09 6.29
CA LEU A 92 -6.85 -9.18 6.55
C LEU A 92 -8.06 -9.88 7.19
N LYS A 93 -8.27 -11.17 6.93
CA LYS A 93 -9.36 -11.98 7.53
C LYS A 93 -9.07 -12.42 8.95
N ASP A 94 -7.81 -12.38 9.40
CA ASP A 94 -7.46 -12.77 10.75
C ASP A 94 -8.16 -11.85 11.79
N PRO A 95 -8.91 -12.42 12.75
CA PRO A 95 -9.58 -11.64 13.79
C PRO A 95 -8.65 -10.72 14.59
N GLN A 96 -7.37 -11.05 14.71
CA GLN A 96 -6.38 -10.24 15.40
C GLN A 96 -6.05 -8.93 14.66
N ASN A 97 -6.32 -8.88 13.37
CA ASN A 97 -6.04 -7.72 12.52
C ASN A 97 -7.27 -6.82 12.31
N GLN A 98 -8.46 -7.25 12.77
CA GLN A 98 -9.67 -6.45 12.64
C GLN A 98 -9.61 -5.19 13.53
N GLY A 99 -9.98 -4.02 12.95
CA GLY A 99 -9.97 -2.74 13.65
C GLY A 99 -8.61 -2.35 14.22
N SER A 100 -7.51 -2.76 13.56
CA SER A 100 -6.17 -2.69 14.14
C SER A 100 -5.28 -1.60 13.54
N PHE A 101 -5.60 -1.09 12.35
CA PHE A 101 -4.74 -0.18 11.60
C PHE A 101 -5.36 1.20 11.44
N ASP A 102 -4.53 2.23 11.54
CA ASP A 102 -4.92 3.61 11.30
C ASP A 102 -4.87 3.96 9.80
N VAL A 103 -3.87 3.39 9.10
CA VAL A 103 -3.70 3.54 7.66
C VAL A 103 -3.37 2.18 7.04
N ILE A 104 -3.99 1.88 5.90
CA ILE A 104 -3.64 0.69 5.10
C ILE A 104 -3.30 1.13 3.68
N ILE A 105 -2.16 0.67 3.18
CA ILE A 105 -1.65 0.96 1.84
C ILE A 105 -1.60 -0.36 1.06
N THR A 106 -2.17 -0.38 -0.14
CA THR A 106 -2.03 -1.50 -1.07
C THR A 106 -1.08 -1.12 -2.18
N ASP A 107 0.09 -1.72 -2.15
CA ASP A 107 1.16 -1.56 -3.14
C ASP A 107 1.35 -2.90 -3.87
N SER A 108 0.42 -3.20 -4.76
CA SER A 108 0.36 -4.45 -5.51
C SER A 108 0.87 -4.31 -6.94
N SER A 109 1.09 -5.44 -7.61
CA SER A 109 1.25 -5.48 -9.06
C SER A 109 -0.03 -5.03 -9.79
N ASP A 110 0.10 -4.78 -11.09
CA ASP A 110 -0.99 -4.43 -11.98
C ASP A 110 -2.17 -5.42 -11.89
N PRO A 111 -3.41 -5.01 -12.26
CA PRO A 111 -4.62 -5.82 -12.12
C PRO A 111 -4.71 -6.98 -13.14
N ASP A 112 -3.62 -7.69 -13.32
CA ASP A 112 -3.50 -8.85 -14.19
C ASP A 112 -3.33 -10.15 -13.38
N GLY A 113 -4.08 -11.18 -13.78
CA GLY A 113 -3.99 -12.49 -13.17
C GLY A 113 -4.37 -12.49 -11.67
N PRO A 114 -3.52 -13.04 -10.79
CA PRO A 114 -3.85 -13.16 -9.36
C PRO A 114 -4.11 -11.85 -8.62
N ALA A 115 -3.53 -10.73 -9.10
CA ALA A 115 -3.70 -9.41 -8.47
C ALA A 115 -5.05 -8.76 -8.77
N GLU A 116 -5.80 -9.21 -9.79
CA GLU A 116 -7.10 -8.63 -10.17
C GLU A 116 -8.07 -8.54 -8.98
N VAL A 117 -8.04 -9.51 -8.08
CA VAL A 117 -8.91 -9.56 -6.91
C VAL A 117 -8.68 -8.42 -5.92
N LEU A 118 -7.49 -7.81 -5.92
CA LEU A 118 -7.15 -6.65 -5.07
C LEU A 118 -7.81 -5.35 -5.54
N PHE A 119 -8.39 -5.34 -6.74
CA PHE A 119 -9.10 -4.21 -7.33
C PHE A 119 -10.63 -4.34 -7.26
N GLN A 120 -11.12 -5.37 -6.54
CA GLN A 120 -12.55 -5.67 -6.43
C GLN A 120 -13.12 -5.26 -5.07
N LYS A 121 -14.41 -4.94 -5.03
CA LYS A 121 -15.13 -4.50 -3.83
C LYS A 121 -14.91 -5.40 -2.59
N PRO A 122 -14.94 -6.76 -2.69
CA PRO A 122 -14.70 -7.61 -1.52
C PRO A 122 -13.35 -7.37 -0.83
N TYR A 123 -12.32 -6.99 -1.57
CA TYR A 123 -11.03 -6.64 -0.99
C TYR A 123 -11.13 -5.34 -0.16
N PHE A 124 -11.78 -4.31 -0.69
CA PHE A 124 -12.00 -3.05 0.03
C PHE A 124 -12.86 -3.21 1.28
N GLU A 125 -13.79 -4.17 1.30
CA GLU A 125 -14.55 -4.55 2.49
C GLU A 125 -13.62 -5.14 3.58
N LEU A 126 -12.65 -5.97 3.20
CA LEU A 126 -11.64 -6.49 4.14
C LEU A 126 -10.73 -5.38 4.66
N LEU A 127 -10.26 -4.47 3.80
CA LEU A 127 -9.49 -3.31 4.22
C LEU A 127 -10.25 -2.49 5.24
N LYS A 128 -11.54 -2.18 4.95
CA LYS A 128 -12.41 -1.44 5.88
C LYS A 128 -12.58 -2.16 7.22
N GLY A 129 -12.70 -3.49 7.22
CA GLY A 129 -12.79 -4.29 8.43
C GLY A 129 -11.53 -4.24 9.30
N ALA A 130 -10.35 -4.17 8.67
CA ALA A 130 -9.07 -4.09 9.36
C ALA A 130 -8.73 -2.67 9.87
N LEU A 131 -9.39 -1.62 9.34
CA LEU A 131 -9.21 -0.24 9.79
C LEU A 131 -9.88 0.04 11.13
N ARG A 132 -9.23 0.87 11.93
CA ARG A 132 -9.86 1.57 13.06
C ARG A 132 -10.91 2.57 12.54
N PRO A 133 -11.88 2.96 13.37
CA PRO A 133 -12.78 4.07 13.04
C PRO A 133 -11.99 5.33 12.65
N GLY A 134 -12.32 5.92 11.51
CA GLY A 134 -11.61 7.08 10.97
C GLY A 134 -10.31 6.75 10.23
N GLY A 135 -9.99 5.47 10.05
CA GLY A 135 -8.79 5.04 9.33
C GLY A 135 -8.86 5.31 7.83
N HIS A 136 -7.70 5.44 7.20
CA HIS A 136 -7.51 5.79 5.79
C HIS A 136 -6.93 4.63 5.00
N ILE A 137 -7.28 4.56 3.72
CA ILE A 137 -6.64 3.66 2.75
C ILE A 137 -5.97 4.45 1.63
N SER A 138 -4.92 3.88 1.09
CA SER A 138 -4.34 4.27 -0.20
C SER A 138 -4.08 3.02 -1.02
N THR A 139 -4.34 3.06 -2.32
CA THR A 139 -4.11 1.92 -3.20
C THR A 139 -3.58 2.38 -4.53
N GLN A 140 -2.69 1.59 -5.11
CA GLN A 140 -2.33 1.71 -6.51
C GLN A 140 -3.62 1.60 -7.35
N ALA A 141 -3.81 2.48 -8.32
CA ALA A 141 -5.02 2.57 -9.11
C ALA A 141 -4.77 2.87 -10.58
N GLU A 142 -3.61 2.51 -11.09
CA GLU A 142 -3.26 2.63 -12.50
C GLU A 142 -3.24 4.07 -13.05
N SER A 143 -2.98 4.18 -14.36
CA SER A 143 -2.90 5.45 -15.08
C SER A 143 -4.27 5.90 -15.58
N MET A 144 -4.65 7.14 -15.28
CA MET A 144 -5.88 7.76 -15.79
C MET A 144 -5.92 7.88 -17.31
N TRP A 145 -4.76 7.86 -17.96
CA TRP A 145 -4.66 7.96 -19.41
C TRP A 145 -4.93 6.63 -20.10
N LEU A 146 -4.60 5.51 -19.45
CA LEU A 146 -4.69 4.16 -20.01
C LEU A 146 -5.87 3.35 -19.42
N HIS A 147 -6.19 3.53 -18.12
CA HIS A 147 -7.08 2.63 -17.37
C HIS A 147 -8.29 3.36 -16.77
N LEU A 148 -8.85 4.37 -17.45
CA LEU A 148 -9.95 5.18 -16.96
C LEU A 148 -11.19 4.38 -16.52
N GLN A 149 -11.48 3.27 -17.19
CA GLN A 149 -12.60 2.39 -16.85
C GLN A 149 -12.39 1.72 -15.48
N LEU A 150 -11.19 1.21 -15.25
CA LEU A 150 -10.81 0.62 -13.96
C LEU A 150 -10.91 1.65 -12.83
N ILE A 151 -10.34 2.84 -13.02
CA ILE A 151 -10.37 3.94 -12.04
C ILE A 151 -11.81 4.33 -11.70
N ARG A 152 -12.69 4.42 -12.69
CA ARG A 152 -14.12 4.69 -12.45
C ARG A 152 -14.79 3.61 -11.61
N SER A 153 -14.55 2.34 -11.94
CA SER A 153 -15.08 1.20 -11.19
C SER A 153 -14.58 1.17 -9.75
N LEU A 154 -13.27 1.39 -9.55
CA LEU A 154 -12.67 1.50 -8.23
C LEU A 154 -13.26 2.66 -7.42
N THR A 155 -13.34 3.84 -8.01
CA THR A 155 -13.90 5.03 -7.37
C THR A 155 -15.36 4.83 -6.98
N GLN A 156 -16.16 4.16 -7.81
CA GLN A 156 -17.54 3.85 -7.49
C GLN A 156 -17.63 2.88 -6.30
N SER A 157 -16.88 1.78 -6.35
CA SER A 157 -16.87 0.76 -5.30
C SER A 157 -16.38 1.32 -3.95
N THR A 158 -15.35 2.17 -3.99
CA THR A 158 -14.82 2.78 -2.77
C THR A 158 -15.76 3.83 -2.18
N LYS A 159 -16.48 4.63 -3.00
CA LYS A 159 -17.50 5.57 -2.53
C LYS A 159 -18.70 4.91 -1.86
N GLU A 160 -18.99 3.66 -2.18
CA GLU A 160 -20.02 2.89 -1.47
C GLU A 160 -19.59 2.46 -0.06
N LEU A 161 -18.30 2.35 0.18
CA LEU A 161 -17.72 1.84 1.43
C LEU A 161 -17.17 2.95 2.33
N PHE A 162 -16.65 4.01 1.75
CA PHE A 162 -15.98 5.11 2.46
C PHE A 162 -16.71 6.44 2.22
N PRO A 163 -16.76 7.33 3.22
CA PRO A 163 -17.44 8.62 3.07
C PRO A 163 -16.74 9.56 2.08
N VAL A 164 -15.43 9.41 1.91
CA VAL A 164 -14.61 10.15 0.96
C VAL A 164 -13.76 9.17 0.17
N ALA A 165 -13.71 9.33 -1.14
CA ALA A 165 -12.82 8.58 -2.02
C ALA A 165 -12.45 9.47 -3.20
N ASP A 166 -11.16 9.74 -3.34
CA ASP A 166 -10.59 10.58 -4.39
C ASP A 166 -9.43 9.86 -5.07
N TYR A 167 -9.10 10.30 -6.27
CA TYR A 167 -7.98 9.81 -7.07
C TYR A 167 -6.88 10.87 -7.10
N ALA A 168 -5.68 10.49 -6.70
CA ALA A 168 -4.48 11.29 -6.84
C ALA A 168 -3.58 10.70 -7.94
N TYR A 169 -2.83 11.53 -8.63
CA TYR A 169 -1.86 11.05 -9.61
C TYR A 169 -0.49 11.73 -9.43
N THR A 170 0.53 11.01 -9.84
CA THR A 170 1.89 11.52 -9.94
C THR A 170 2.52 11.08 -11.24
N MET A 171 3.53 11.80 -11.71
CA MET A 171 4.26 11.43 -12.91
C MET A 171 5.48 10.61 -12.54
N ILE A 172 5.59 9.42 -13.13
CA ILE A 172 6.74 8.53 -12.96
C ILE A 172 7.40 8.39 -14.33
N PRO A 173 8.59 8.97 -14.56
CA PRO A 173 9.22 8.95 -15.89
C PRO A 173 9.52 7.56 -16.42
N THR A 174 9.80 6.60 -15.55
CA THR A 174 10.12 5.22 -15.94
C THR A 174 8.87 4.38 -16.22
N TYR A 175 7.76 4.73 -15.59
CA TYR A 175 6.50 3.99 -15.69
C TYR A 175 5.41 4.95 -16.16
N PRO A 176 4.92 4.80 -17.41
CA PRO A 176 3.98 5.75 -18.03
C PRO A 176 2.57 5.72 -17.43
#